data_9bef0725ace58efd0e8ef8e79709c7b2
#
_entry.id   9bef0725ace58efd0e8ef8e79709c7b2
#
_cell.length_a   1.000
_cell.length_b   1.000
_cell.length_c   1.000
_cell.angle_alpha   90.00
_cell.angle_beta   90.00
_cell.angle_gamma   90.00
#
_symmetry.space_group_name_H-M   'P 1'
#
loop_
_entity.id
_entity.type
_entity.pdbx_description
1 polymer ?
#
loop_
_entity_poly.entity_id
_entity_poly.type
_entity_poly.pdbx_seq_one_letter_code
_entity_poly.pdbx_strand_id
1 'polypeptide(L)'
;MTKNKFPIDASQILFFARSINEENPLYHDEEDAKSKGFKDVIAPLTFVEAYHQFDSTYRLRPNPDKKWPGTPRKKNIEPKKNDNQKKQSKSKGGTGLHAEQHFEYHMPIYNGDLLHWEDGEAKSWEREGKKGGKLIFTEYTTQFFNQNNELVVTARKVTVVTEKVVKEKDE
;
A
#
# COMPACT_ATOMS: atom_id res chain seq x y z
N MET A 1 16.40 16.62 -0.86
CA MET A 1 15.05 16.06 -1.11
C MET A 1 14.33 16.00 0.22
N THR A 2 13.13 16.55 0.32
CA THR A 2 12.29 16.40 1.51
C THR A 2 11.93 14.92 1.61
N LYS A 3 12.43 14.23 2.65
CA LYS A 3 12.03 12.83 2.91
C LYS A 3 10.50 12.80 3.06
N ASN A 4 9.86 11.82 2.47
CA ASN A 4 8.45 11.53 2.70
C ASN A 4 8.22 11.37 4.21
N LYS A 5 7.20 12.05 4.76
CA LYS A 5 6.93 12.06 6.20
C LYS A 5 5.55 11.49 6.46
N PHE A 6 5.48 10.58 7.40
CA PHE A 6 4.24 9.97 7.88
C PHE A 6 4.13 10.21 9.40
N PRO A 7 3.49 11.32 9.84
CA PRO A 7 3.24 11.58 11.24
C PRO A 7 2.20 10.62 11.79
N ILE A 8 2.47 10.06 12.96
CA ILE A 8 1.59 9.12 13.65
C ILE A 8 0.85 9.85 14.74
N ASP A 9 -0.47 9.80 14.67
CA ASP A 9 -1.36 10.47 15.62
C ASP A 9 -2.35 9.48 16.24
N ALA A 10 -2.68 9.65 17.53
CA ALA A 10 -3.58 8.77 18.27
C ALA A 10 -4.97 8.65 17.61
N SER A 11 -5.49 9.74 17.00
CA SER A 11 -6.77 9.71 16.30
C SER A 11 -6.73 8.84 15.05
N GLN A 12 -5.61 8.85 14.32
CA GLN A 12 -5.41 7.99 13.14
C GLN A 12 -5.33 6.52 13.55
N ILE A 13 -4.60 6.22 14.65
CA ILE A 13 -4.51 4.87 15.22
C ILE A 13 -5.91 4.37 15.58
N LEU A 14 -6.68 5.17 16.33
CA LEU A 14 -8.04 4.86 16.76
C LEU A 14 -8.96 4.59 15.55
N PHE A 15 -8.97 5.47 14.55
CA PHE A 15 -9.83 5.31 13.38
C PHE A 15 -9.44 4.10 12.54
N PHE A 16 -8.15 3.82 12.43
CA PHE A 16 -7.67 2.63 11.74
C PHE A 16 -8.11 1.36 12.48
N ALA A 17 -7.88 1.29 13.81
CA ALA A 17 -8.31 0.15 14.62
C ALA A 17 -9.82 -0.12 14.47
N ARG A 18 -10.65 0.92 14.58
CA ARG A 18 -12.10 0.82 14.38
C ARG A 18 -12.48 0.35 12.97
N SER A 19 -11.77 0.79 11.96
CA SER A 19 -12.06 0.42 10.56
C SER A 19 -11.84 -1.06 10.27
N ILE A 20 -10.98 -1.72 11.04
CA ILE A 20 -10.70 -3.16 10.95
C ILE A 20 -11.35 -3.97 12.07
N ASN A 21 -12.26 -3.35 12.83
CA ASN A 21 -12.95 -3.95 13.99
C ASN A 21 -11.97 -4.49 15.05
N GLU A 22 -10.90 -3.76 15.32
CA GLU A 22 -9.90 -4.10 16.34
C GLU A 22 -10.22 -3.30 17.62
N GLU A 23 -10.55 -4.01 18.69
CA GLU A 23 -11.01 -3.43 19.96
C GLU A 23 -9.93 -3.47 21.07
N ASN A 24 -8.71 -3.92 20.76
CA ASN A 24 -7.65 -4.04 21.74
C ASN A 24 -7.31 -2.67 22.35
N PRO A 25 -7.39 -2.51 23.69
CA PRO A 25 -7.12 -1.25 24.38
C PRO A 25 -5.75 -0.65 24.09
N LEU A 26 -4.76 -1.45 23.71
CA LEU A 26 -3.42 -0.98 23.32
C LEU A 26 -3.42 0.10 22.22
N TYR A 27 -4.50 0.18 21.43
CA TYR A 27 -4.60 1.09 20.30
C TYR A 27 -5.36 2.39 20.61
N HIS A 28 -5.90 2.53 21.85
CA HIS A 28 -6.73 3.70 22.18
C HIS A 28 -6.70 4.08 23.66
N ASP A 29 -6.14 3.27 24.54
CA ASP A 29 -6.04 3.54 25.99
C ASP A 29 -4.57 3.58 26.42
N GLU A 30 -4.11 4.79 26.74
CA GLU A 30 -2.71 5.03 27.11
C GLU A 30 -2.35 4.36 28.45
N GLU A 31 -3.31 4.32 29.43
CA GLU A 31 -3.08 3.71 30.73
C GLU A 31 -2.95 2.19 30.59
N ASP A 32 -3.82 1.59 29.79
CA ASP A 32 -3.72 0.15 29.48
C ASP A 32 -2.41 -0.18 28.76
N ALA A 33 -2.02 0.61 27.77
CA ALA A 33 -0.76 0.42 27.06
C ALA A 33 0.43 0.51 28.02
N LYS A 34 0.47 1.52 28.89
CA LYS A 34 1.52 1.68 29.93
C LYS A 34 1.58 0.54 30.91
N SER A 35 0.41 0.03 31.34
CA SER A 35 0.32 -1.13 32.25
C SER A 35 0.95 -2.39 31.66
N LYS A 36 0.97 -2.50 30.32
CA LYS A 36 1.55 -3.59 29.56
C LYS A 36 3.00 -3.35 29.09
N GLY A 37 3.61 -2.26 29.55
CA GLY A 37 5.02 -1.95 29.31
C GLY A 37 5.30 -1.12 28.05
N PHE A 38 4.28 -0.61 27.38
CA PHE A 38 4.45 0.34 26.26
C PHE A 38 4.55 1.77 26.79
N LYS A 39 5.21 2.66 26.06
CA LYS A 39 5.35 4.07 26.46
C LYS A 39 4.10 4.91 26.20
N ASP A 40 3.26 4.49 25.25
CA ASP A 40 2.04 5.17 24.78
C ASP A 40 1.21 4.15 23.97
N VAL A 41 0.05 4.56 23.47
CA VAL A 41 -0.72 3.74 22.52
C VAL A 41 0.13 3.41 21.30
N ILE A 42 -0.02 2.18 20.81
CA ILE A 42 0.71 1.67 19.65
C ILE A 42 -0.21 1.57 18.43
N ALA A 43 0.37 1.61 17.26
CA ALA A 43 -0.38 1.40 16.02
C ALA A 43 -0.68 -0.10 15.79
N PRO A 44 -1.86 -0.45 15.25
CA PRO A 44 -2.14 -1.81 14.78
C PRO A 44 -1.13 -2.28 13.73
N LEU A 45 -0.89 -3.59 13.66
CA LEU A 45 0.22 -4.16 12.88
C LEU A 45 0.24 -3.75 11.40
N THR A 46 -0.90 -3.60 10.73
CA THR A 46 -0.96 -3.22 9.31
C THR A 46 -1.10 -1.71 9.07
N PHE A 47 -1.06 -0.91 10.15
CA PHE A 47 -1.25 0.54 10.08
C PHE A 47 -0.25 1.26 9.16
N VAL A 48 0.95 0.70 9.00
CA VAL A 48 1.98 1.28 8.10
C VAL A 48 1.49 1.46 6.67
N GLU A 49 0.53 0.67 6.18
CA GLU A 49 -0.05 0.81 4.84
C GLU A 49 -0.78 2.16 4.65
N ALA A 50 -1.14 2.86 5.75
CA ALA A 50 -1.70 4.20 5.69
C ALA A 50 -0.70 5.25 5.17
N TYR A 51 0.61 4.95 5.09
CA TYR A 51 1.63 5.86 4.57
C TYR A 51 1.31 6.37 3.16
N HIS A 52 0.61 5.58 2.35
CA HIS A 52 0.16 5.98 1.03
C HIS A 52 -0.70 7.27 1.03
N GLN A 53 -1.37 7.59 2.14
CA GLN A 53 -2.12 8.84 2.27
C GLN A 53 -1.21 10.07 2.36
N PHE A 54 0.04 9.86 2.74
CA PHE A 54 1.06 10.89 2.89
C PHE A 54 2.03 10.96 1.69
N ASP A 55 1.96 9.99 0.79
CA ASP A 55 2.68 10.00 -0.48
C ASP A 55 1.92 10.86 -1.51
N SER A 56 2.48 12.02 -1.86
CA SER A 56 1.89 12.92 -2.85
C SER A 56 1.85 12.33 -4.28
N THR A 57 2.64 11.29 -4.53
CA THR A 57 2.75 10.63 -5.84
C THR A 57 1.89 9.38 -5.95
N TYR A 58 1.24 8.96 -4.85
CA TYR A 58 0.46 7.73 -4.80
C TYR A 58 -0.67 7.74 -5.84
N ARG A 59 -0.61 6.80 -6.74
CA ARG A 59 -1.46 6.69 -7.94
C ARG A 59 -2.96 6.61 -7.66
N LEU A 60 -3.35 6.02 -6.52
CA LEU A 60 -4.76 5.87 -6.12
C LEU A 60 -5.27 7.06 -5.30
N ARG A 61 -4.43 8.04 -4.99
CA ARG A 61 -4.86 9.26 -4.33
C ARG A 61 -5.69 10.11 -5.28
N PRO A 62 -6.91 10.54 -4.91
CA PRO A 62 -7.71 11.42 -5.73
C PRO A 62 -6.95 12.73 -6.04
N ASN A 63 -6.93 13.11 -7.31
CA ASN A 63 -6.36 14.37 -7.77
C ASN A 63 -7.43 15.11 -8.56
N PRO A 64 -7.84 16.35 -8.17
CA PRO A 64 -8.90 17.10 -8.84
C PRO A 64 -8.59 17.38 -10.31
N ASP A 65 -7.30 17.48 -10.68
CA ASP A 65 -6.86 17.79 -12.04
C ASP A 65 -6.71 16.54 -12.92
N LYS A 66 -6.89 15.35 -12.37
CA LYS A 66 -6.71 14.09 -13.09
C LYS A 66 -7.90 13.17 -12.89
N LYS A 67 -8.22 12.42 -13.93
CA LYS A 67 -9.23 11.36 -13.83
C LYS A 67 -8.78 10.29 -12.85
N TRP A 68 -9.50 10.12 -11.73
CA TRP A 68 -9.18 9.11 -10.75
C TRP A 68 -9.57 7.70 -11.23
N PRO A 69 -8.67 6.72 -11.19
CA PRO A 69 -8.93 5.37 -11.70
C PRO A 69 -10.00 4.61 -10.90
N GLY A 70 -10.23 4.98 -9.64
CA GLY A 70 -11.26 4.37 -8.78
C GLY A 70 -12.67 4.92 -8.99
N THR A 71 -12.87 5.98 -9.77
CA THR A 71 -14.21 6.51 -10.03
C THR A 71 -14.95 5.61 -11.01
N PRO A 72 -16.18 5.13 -10.69
CA PRO A 72 -16.99 4.37 -11.63
C PRO A 72 -17.20 5.15 -12.93
N ARG A 73 -16.86 4.58 -14.06
CA ARG A 73 -17.11 5.21 -15.36
C ARG A 73 -18.61 5.10 -15.65
N LYS A 74 -19.29 6.24 -15.76
CA LYS A 74 -20.60 6.25 -16.41
C LYS A 74 -20.39 5.82 -17.88
N LYS A 75 -21.12 4.80 -18.34
CA LYS A 75 -20.97 4.20 -19.69
C LYS A 75 -21.12 5.20 -20.86
N ASN A 76 -21.60 6.43 -20.61
CA ASN A 76 -22.01 7.40 -21.63
C ASN A 76 -21.12 8.64 -21.69
N ILE A 77 -19.92 8.65 -21.16
CA ILE A 77 -18.99 9.77 -21.40
C ILE A 77 -18.10 9.37 -22.57
N GLU A 78 -18.46 9.82 -23.79
CA GLU A 78 -17.56 9.73 -24.92
C GLU A 78 -16.24 10.45 -24.60
N PRO A 79 -15.07 9.83 -24.83
CA PRO A 79 -13.80 10.50 -24.62
C PRO A 79 -13.71 11.66 -25.62
N LYS A 80 -13.61 12.90 -25.14
CA LYS A 80 -13.25 14.04 -25.99
C LYS A 80 -11.93 13.69 -26.68
N LYS A 81 -11.94 13.62 -28.00
CA LYS A 81 -10.77 13.41 -28.87
C LYS A 81 -9.88 14.64 -28.84
N ASN A 82 -9.14 14.89 -27.78
CA ASN A 82 -8.03 15.84 -27.78
C ASN A 82 -7.12 15.54 -26.58
N ASP A 83 -6.35 14.48 -26.69
CA ASP A 83 -5.19 14.32 -25.83
C ASP A 83 -4.07 13.66 -26.64
N ASN A 84 -3.14 14.49 -27.09
CA ASN A 84 -1.81 14.09 -27.51
C ASN A 84 -0.99 13.60 -26.30
N GLN A 85 -1.60 12.76 -25.47
CA GLN A 85 -0.88 12.04 -24.44
C GLN A 85 -0.22 10.81 -25.10
N LYS A 86 1.10 10.85 -25.12
CA LYS A 86 1.96 9.73 -25.46
C LYS A 86 1.30 8.42 -25.00
N LYS A 87 1.08 7.53 -25.96
CA LYS A 87 0.69 6.14 -25.71
C LYS A 87 1.64 5.55 -24.68
N GLN A 88 1.26 5.63 -23.40
CA GLN A 88 1.84 4.73 -22.41
C GLN A 88 1.59 3.34 -22.97
N SER A 89 2.65 2.60 -23.18
CA SER A 89 2.62 1.25 -23.70
C SER A 89 1.51 0.50 -22.96
N LYS A 90 0.48 0.09 -23.71
CA LYS A 90 -0.46 -0.93 -23.20
C LYS A 90 0.42 -2.11 -22.85
N SER A 91 0.69 -2.34 -21.57
CA SER A 91 1.28 -3.59 -21.15
C SER A 91 0.41 -4.70 -21.74
N LYS A 92 1.00 -5.54 -22.56
CA LYS A 92 0.30 -6.71 -23.17
C LYS A 92 -0.04 -7.78 -22.11
N GLY A 93 0.11 -7.45 -20.82
CA GLY A 93 -0.18 -8.31 -19.70
C GLY A 93 -1.54 -8.00 -19.05
N GLY A 94 -2.11 -8.96 -18.37
CA GLY A 94 -3.35 -8.85 -17.62
C GLY A 94 -3.28 -7.83 -16.49
N THR A 95 -4.38 -7.65 -15.77
CA THR A 95 -4.44 -6.80 -14.58
C THR A 95 -3.50 -7.34 -13.51
N GLY A 96 -2.62 -6.48 -12.98
CA GLY A 96 -1.78 -6.85 -11.84
C GLY A 96 -2.64 -7.13 -10.61
N LEU A 97 -2.43 -8.26 -9.97
CA LEU A 97 -3.11 -8.67 -8.75
C LEU A 97 -2.13 -8.59 -7.57
N HIS A 98 -2.64 -8.26 -6.40
CA HIS A 98 -1.90 -8.40 -5.16
C HIS A 98 -1.84 -9.88 -4.79
N ALA A 99 -0.63 -10.43 -4.64
CA ALA A 99 -0.44 -11.86 -4.38
C ALA A 99 -0.09 -12.12 -2.91
N GLU A 100 0.86 -11.35 -2.35
CA GLU A 100 1.34 -11.57 -0.99
C GLU A 100 1.68 -10.24 -0.33
N GLN A 101 1.52 -10.18 1.00
CA GLN A 101 1.96 -9.08 1.85
C GLN A 101 2.65 -9.67 3.08
N HIS A 102 3.86 -9.20 3.37
CA HIS A 102 4.65 -9.61 4.51
C HIS A 102 5.09 -8.39 5.31
N PHE A 103 5.06 -8.50 6.63
CA PHE A 103 5.56 -7.48 7.54
C PHE A 103 6.54 -8.12 8.51
N GLU A 104 7.68 -7.47 8.71
CA GLU A 104 8.63 -7.77 9.75
C GLU A 104 8.70 -6.57 10.68
N TYR A 105 8.32 -6.75 11.94
CA TYR A 105 8.24 -5.69 12.93
C TYR A 105 9.49 -5.72 13.80
N HIS A 106 10.24 -4.61 13.80
CA HIS A 106 11.46 -4.47 14.58
C HIS A 106 11.20 -3.69 15.87
N MET A 107 10.25 -2.74 15.84
CA MET A 107 9.85 -1.91 16.97
C MET A 107 8.36 -1.56 16.88
N PRO A 108 7.68 -1.33 18.04
CA PRO A 108 6.33 -0.75 18.03
C PRO A 108 6.34 0.65 17.43
N ILE A 109 5.26 1.00 16.74
CA ILE A 109 4.98 2.36 16.27
C ILE A 109 4.09 3.03 17.30
N TYR A 110 4.49 4.19 17.78
CA TYR A 110 3.80 4.92 18.84
C TYR A 110 3.09 6.17 18.32
N ASN A 111 2.07 6.60 19.06
CA ASN A 111 1.56 7.95 18.95
C ASN A 111 2.71 8.97 19.11
N GLY A 112 2.75 9.97 18.23
CA GLY A 112 3.79 11.01 18.20
C GLY A 112 5.04 10.64 17.39
N ASP A 113 5.17 9.40 16.90
CA ASP A 113 6.27 9.05 16.00
C ASP A 113 6.15 9.79 14.66
N LEU A 114 7.28 10.12 14.07
CA LEU A 114 7.38 10.67 12.72
C LEU A 114 8.14 9.67 11.84
N LEU A 115 7.41 8.87 11.09
CA LEU A 115 8.02 7.91 10.20
C LEU A 115 8.45 8.55 8.88
N HIS A 116 9.48 7.98 8.28
CA HIS A 116 9.80 8.13 6.88
C HIS A 116 10.04 6.74 6.28
N TRP A 117 10.01 6.64 4.96
CA TRP A 117 10.17 5.35 4.29
C TRP A 117 11.16 5.43 3.13
N GLU A 118 11.75 4.28 2.83
CA GLU A 118 12.66 4.07 1.72
C GLU A 118 12.23 2.81 0.98
N ASP A 119 12.15 2.91 -0.34
CA ASP A 119 11.83 1.78 -1.20
C ASP A 119 13.13 1.10 -1.64
N GLY A 120 13.16 -0.22 -1.52
CA GLY A 120 14.25 -1.06 -2.00
C GLY A 120 14.11 -1.38 -3.49
N GLU A 121 15.09 -2.12 -4.02
CA GLU A 121 15.05 -2.60 -5.39
C GLU A 121 13.95 -3.66 -5.59
N ALA A 122 13.20 -3.54 -6.68
CA ALA A 122 12.20 -4.52 -7.04
C ALA A 122 12.85 -5.81 -7.55
N LYS A 123 12.34 -6.98 -7.11
CA LYS A 123 12.77 -8.30 -7.55
C LYS A 123 11.66 -8.97 -8.33
N SER A 124 11.97 -9.53 -9.50
CA SER A 124 10.98 -10.21 -10.32
C SER A 124 11.40 -11.64 -10.65
N TRP A 125 10.41 -12.53 -10.72
CA TRP A 125 10.59 -13.92 -11.15
C TRP A 125 9.36 -14.40 -11.92
N GLU A 126 9.53 -15.48 -12.68
CA GLU A 126 8.46 -16.08 -13.48
C GLU A 126 8.11 -17.47 -12.97
N ARG A 127 6.84 -17.84 -13.15
CA ARG A 127 6.33 -19.22 -12.98
C ARG A 127 5.38 -19.57 -14.10
N GLU A 128 5.30 -20.83 -14.46
CA GLU A 128 4.27 -21.32 -15.37
C GLU A 128 2.92 -21.45 -14.64
N GLY A 129 1.87 -20.91 -15.26
CA GLY A 129 0.50 -21.03 -14.75
C GLY A 129 -0.13 -22.35 -15.15
N LYS A 130 -0.95 -22.94 -14.29
CA LYS A 130 -1.64 -24.23 -14.53
C LYS A 130 -2.52 -24.26 -15.80
N LYS A 131 -3.04 -23.12 -16.25
CA LYS A 131 -3.90 -22.99 -17.44
C LYS A 131 -3.13 -22.53 -18.70
N GLY A 132 -1.80 -22.62 -18.68
CA GLY A 132 -0.92 -22.08 -19.70
C GLY A 132 -0.70 -20.57 -19.56
N GLY A 133 0.46 -20.10 -20.01
CA GLY A 133 0.90 -18.71 -19.89
C GLY A 133 1.78 -18.50 -18.66
N LYS A 134 2.62 -17.47 -18.75
CA LYS A 134 3.55 -17.11 -17.68
C LYS A 134 2.88 -16.22 -16.65
N LEU A 135 3.22 -16.43 -15.39
CA LEU A 135 2.92 -15.57 -14.27
C LEU A 135 4.20 -14.82 -13.92
N ILE A 136 4.16 -13.51 -13.97
CA ILE A 136 5.30 -12.65 -13.61
C ILE A 136 5.01 -12.06 -12.24
N PHE A 137 5.81 -12.45 -11.26
CA PHE A 137 5.76 -11.95 -9.90
C PHE A 137 6.76 -10.81 -9.75
N THR A 138 6.39 -9.78 -9.00
CA THR A 138 7.30 -8.70 -8.63
C THR A 138 7.15 -8.39 -7.15
N GLU A 139 8.24 -8.50 -6.40
CA GLU A 139 8.35 -8.12 -5.00
C GLU A 139 8.87 -6.68 -4.90
N TYR A 140 8.21 -5.89 -4.06
CA TYR A 140 8.61 -4.55 -3.66
C TYR A 140 8.83 -4.55 -2.15
N THR A 141 9.96 -4.01 -1.71
CA THR A 141 10.29 -3.87 -0.29
C THR A 141 10.26 -2.40 0.08
N THR A 142 9.56 -2.06 1.16
CA THR A 142 9.55 -0.73 1.75
C THR A 142 9.98 -0.83 3.20
N GLN A 143 10.96 -0.04 3.60
CA GLN A 143 11.47 0.03 4.98
C GLN A 143 10.99 1.34 5.62
N PHE A 144 10.46 1.25 6.84
CA PHE A 144 9.99 2.38 7.61
C PHE A 144 10.92 2.65 8.77
N PHE A 145 11.31 3.91 8.92
CA PHE A 145 12.20 4.39 9.98
C PHE A 145 11.49 5.46 10.80
N ASN A 146 11.76 5.50 12.10
CA ASN A 146 11.25 6.55 12.97
C ASN A 146 12.10 7.85 12.88
N GLN A 147 11.77 8.85 13.68
CA GLN A 147 12.47 10.15 13.75
C GLN A 147 13.95 10.04 14.16
N ASN A 148 14.34 8.94 14.82
CA ASN A 148 15.71 8.65 15.23
C ASN A 148 16.50 7.87 14.17
N ASN A 149 15.88 7.60 13.01
CA ASN A 149 16.46 6.78 11.96
C ASN A 149 16.59 5.28 12.33
N GLU A 150 15.78 4.81 13.27
CA GLU A 150 15.73 3.42 13.68
C GLU A 150 14.70 2.68 12.80
N LEU A 151 15.07 1.49 12.30
CA LEU A 151 14.18 0.65 11.49
C LEU A 151 13.04 0.11 12.36
N VAL A 152 11.81 0.41 11.95
CA VAL A 152 10.59 0.05 12.68
C VAL A 152 9.89 -1.13 12.04
N VAL A 153 9.68 -1.07 10.72
CA VAL A 153 8.99 -2.12 9.95
C VAL A 153 9.66 -2.31 8.60
N THR A 154 9.78 -3.56 8.17
CA THR A 154 10.06 -3.93 6.78
C THR A 154 8.80 -4.54 6.17
N ALA A 155 8.20 -3.88 5.19
CA ALA A 155 7.04 -4.37 4.45
C ALA A 155 7.48 -4.91 3.08
N ARG A 156 7.03 -6.12 2.71
CA ARG A 156 7.26 -6.72 1.40
C ARG A 156 5.93 -7.04 0.75
N LYS A 157 5.73 -6.51 -0.44
CA LYS A 157 4.53 -6.68 -1.24
C LYS A 157 4.85 -7.42 -2.53
N VAL A 158 4.14 -8.50 -2.82
CA VAL A 158 4.27 -9.23 -4.07
C VAL A 158 3.05 -8.98 -4.95
N THR A 159 3.29 -8.58 -6.18
CA THR A 159 2.26 -8.48 -7.21
C THR A 159 2.47 -9.57 -8.26
N VAL A 160 1.40 -10.00 -8.91
CA VAL A 160 1.46 -10.95 -10.02
C VAL A 160 0.71 -10.42 -11.23
N VAL A 161 1.30 -10.59 -12.40
CA VAL A 161 0.68 -10.27 -13.70
C VAL A 161 0.68 -11.51 -14.55
N THR A 162 -0.43 -11.78 -15.26
CA THR A 162 -0.51 -12.86 -16.25
C THR A 162 -0.08 -12.33 -17.61
N GLU A 163 0.78 -13.06 -18.31
CA GLU A 163 1.24 -12.68 -19.66
C GLU A 163 0.10 -12.71 -20.68
N LYS A 164 -0.85 -13.63 -20.53
CA LYS A 164 -2.02 -13.76 -21.40
C LYS A 164 -3.31 -13.82 -20.59
N VAL A 165 -4.28 -13.03 -20.97
CA VAL A 165 -5.66 -13.22 -20.51
C VAL A 165 -6.22 -14.44 -21.23
N VAL A 166 -6.50 -15.52 -20.52
CA VAL A 166 -7.24 -16.65 -21.09
C VAL A 166 -8.64 -16.14 -21.41
N LYS A 167 -8.97 -16.01 -22.70
CA LYS A 167 -10.36 -15.80 -23.10
C LYS A 167 -11.10 -17.11 -22.82
N GLU A 168 -12.12 -17.05 -21.99
CA GLU A 168 -13.09 -18.14 -21.93
C GLU A 168 -13.59 -18.40 -23.36
N LYS A 169 -13.54 -19.65 -23.81
CA LYS A 169 -14.24 -20.04 -25.00
C LYS A 169 -15.72 -20.04 -24.61
N ASP A 170 -16.48 -19.14 -25.23
CA ASP A 170 -17.93 -19.25 -25.23
C ASP A 170 -18.28 -20.61 -25.84
N GLU A 171 -18.84 -21.52 -25.03
CA GLU A 171 -19.53 -22.74 -25.48
C GLU A 171 -20.96 -22.38 -25.86
#